data_bf3a4dfbafe645019b8db29d67898ba3
#
_entry.id   bf3a4dfbafe645019b8db29d67898ba3
#
_cell.length_a   1.000
_cell.length_b   1.000
_cell.length_c   1.000
_cell.angle_alpha   90.00
_cell.angle_beta   90.00
_cell.angle_gamma   90.00
#
_symmetry.space_group_name_H-M   'P 1'
#
loop_
_entity.id
_entity.type
_entity.pdbx_description
1 polymer ?
#
loop_
_entity_poly.entity_id
_entity_poly.type
_entity_poly.pdbx_seq_one_letter_code
_entity_poly.pdbx_strand_id
1 'polypeptide(L)'
;MCIRDRRRGRERHNLDSLAVEREDVRGMLKLLRAGRAIWYAPDQDYGAKQSIFVPLFGIQAATVTATSKFARLGKALVVPFTQERLADGSGYRLVIHAPLEGFPGETEEEDCLRINQWIEGVLRECPEQYLWAHRRFKSRPPGEPRLYAKRG
;
A
#
# COMPACT_ATOMS: atom_id res chain seq x y z
N MET A 1 -11.46 5.46 -16.67
CA MET A 1 -10.71 4.25 -17.09
C MET A 1 -11.47 3.02 -16.60
N CYS A 2 -11.83 2.10 -17.49
CA CYS A 2 -12.61 0.90 -17.20
C CYS A 2 -11.78 -0.12 -16.41
N ILE A 3 -12.40 -0.88 -15.49
CA ILE A 3 -11.73 -1.95 -14.74
C ILE A 3 -11.09 -2.98 -15.67
N ARG A 4 -11.78 -3.31 -16.78
CA ARG A 4 -11.29 -4.23 -17.83
C ARG A 4 -9.99 -3.73 -18.48
N ASP A 5 -9.86 -2.43 -18.72
CA ASP A 5 -8.65 -1.85 -19.34
C ASP A 5 -7.46 -1.89 -18.40
N ARG A 6 -7.69 -1.67 -17.11
CA ARG A 6 -6.65 -1.82 -16.07
C ARG A 6 -6.15 -3.25 -15.96
N ARG A 7 -7.04 -4.23 -16.03
CA ARG A 7 -6.67 -5.65 -16.00
C ARG A 7 -5.83 -6.02 -17.22
N ARG A 8 -6.31 -5.71 -18.43
CA ARG A 8 -5.57 -5.94 -19.67
C ARG A 8 -4.20 -5.26 -19.68
N GLY A 9 -4.10 -4.03 -19.16
CA GLY A 9 -2.84 -3.31 -19.06
C GLY A 9 -1.81 -4.00 -18.16
N ARG A 10 -2.25 -4.64 -17.07
CA ARG A 10 -1.38 -5.36 -16.14
C ARG A 10 -0.94 -6.74 -16.67
N GLU A 11 -1.79 -7.41 -17.41
CA GLU A 11 -1.56 -8.77 -17.91
C GLU A 11 -0.85 -8.81 -19.27
N ARG A 12 -0.81 -7.69 -20.03
CA ARG A 12 -0.37 -7.67 -21.45
C ARG A 12 1.09 -8.02 -21.70
N HIS A 13 1.97 -7.85 -20.72
CA HIS A 13 3.42 -8.05 -20.88
C HIS A 13 3.95 -9.30 -20.15
N ASN A 14 3.13 -9.94 -19.34
CA ASN A 14 3.52 -11.12 -18.60
C ASN A 14 2.33 -12.06 -18.48
N LEU A 15 2.36 -13.15 -19.24
CA LEU A 15 1.29 -14.17 -19.26
C LEU A 15 1.14 -14.90 -17.92
N ASP A 16 2.19 -14.88 -17.08
CA ASP A 16 2.16 -15.48 -15.74
C ASP A 16 1.66 -14.52 -14.66
N SER A 17 1.43 -13.24 -14.99
CA SER A 17 0.87 -12.29 -14.05
C SER A 17 -0.67 -12.27 -14.12
N LEU A 18 -1.30 -12.47 -12.97
CA LEU A 18 -2.75 -12.47 -12.84
C LEU A 18 -3.17 -11.23 -12.05
N ALA A 19 -4.18 -10.53 -12.56
CA ALA A 19 -4.87 -9.51 -11.79
C ALA A 19 -5.87 -10.21 -10.86
N VAL A 20 -5.60 -10.18 -9.56
CA VAL A 20 -6.48 -10.74 -8.53
C VAL A 20 -7.40 -9.64 -8.01
N GLU A 21 -8.69 -9.95 -7.84
CA GLU A 21 -9.64 -9.02 -7.26
C GLU A 21 -9.26 -8.76 -5.79
N ARG A 22 -9.41 -7.52 -5.35
CA ARG A 22 -9.02 -7.11 -3.98
C ARG A 22 -9.76 -7.88 -2.89
N GLU A 23 -10.98 -8.28 -3.17
CA GLU A 23 -11.86 -9.01 -2.28
C GLU A 23 -11.51 -10.51 -2.20
N ASP A 24 -10.74 -11.03 -3.14
CA ASP A 24 -10.32 -12.44 -3.15
C ASP A 24 -9.09 -12.69 -2.26
N VAL A 25 -9.25 -12.43 -0.97
CA VAL A 25 -8.21 -12.63 0.05
C VAL A 25 -7.76 -14.11 0.09
N ARG A 26 -8.68 -15.07 -0.11
CA ARG A 26 -8.33 -16.49 -0.09
C ARG A 26 -7.45 -16.88 -1.27
N GLY A 27 -7.77 -16.38 -2.47
CA GLY A 27 -6.96 -16.57 -3.67
C GLY A 27 -5.56 -15.99 -3.49
N MET A 28 -5.46 -14.76 -2.96
CA MET A 28 -4.17 -14.13 -2.66
C MET A 28 -3.33 -14.96 -1.67
N LEU A 29 -3.90 -15.43 -0.57
CA LEU A 29 -3.19 -16.29 0.40
C LEU A 29 -2.73 -17.61 -0.21
N LYS A 30 -3.55 -18.22 -1.09
CA LYS A 30 -3.16 -19.44 -1.81
C LYS A 30 -1.95 -19.17 -2.73
N LEU A 31 -1.93 -18.06 -3.44
CA LEU A 31 -0.81 -17.67 -4.30
C LEU A 31 0.47 -17.41 -3.48
N LEU A 32 0.38 -16.68 -2.38
CA LEU A 32 1.53 -16.44 -1.48
C LEU A 32 2.12 -17.75 -0.96
N ARG A 33 1.27 -18.68 -0.48
CA ARG A 33 1.71 -20.00 0.00
C ARG A 33 2.31 -20.89 -1.09
N ALA A 34 1.94 -20.64 -2.34
CA ALA A 34 2.55 -21.27 -3.51
C ALA A 34 3.84 -20.58 -3.99
N GLY A 35 4.39 -19.64 -3.23
CA GLY A 35 5.63 -18.92 -3.56
C GLY A 35 5.47 -17.83 -4.61
N ARG A 36 4.23 -17.41 -4.93
CA ARG A 36 4.00 -16.32 -5.88
C ARG A 36 4.09 -14.97 -5.17
N ALA A 37 4.69 -14.00 -5.84
CA ALA A 37 4.71 -12.62 -5.36
C ALA A 37 3.36 -11.93 -5.64
N ILE A 38 2.90 -11.11 -4.69
CA ILE A 38 1.72 -10.27 -4.85
C ILE A 38 2.14 -8.81 -4.68
N TRP A 39 1.79 -8.00 -5.65
CA TRP A 39 1.93 -6.55 -5.57
C TRP A 39 0.63 -5.90 -5.15
N TYR A 40 0.69 -4.98 -4.20
CA TYR A 40 -0.41 -4.09 -3.89
C TYR A 40 0.09 -2.78 -3.24
N ALA A 41 -0.77 -1.76 -3.21
CA ALA A 41 -0.46 -0.46 -2.62
C ALA A 41 -1.13 -0.34 -1.24
N PRO A 42 -0.36 -0.32 -0.13
CA PRO A 42 -0.91 -0.23 1.23
C PRO A 42 -1.23 1.19 1.67
N ASP A 43 -0.80 2.19 0.90
CA ASP A 43 -0.81 3.61 1.24
C ASP A 43 -2.15 4.32 0.97
N GLN A 44 -3.20 3.58 0.62
CA GLN A 44 -4.51 4.15 0.33
C GLN A 44 -5.44 4.09 1.55
N ASP A 45 -6.28 5.12 1.69
CA ASP A 45 -7.34 5.13 2.68
C ASP A 45 -8.60 4.42 2.15
N TYR A 46 -8.87 3.24 2.64
CA TYR A 46 -10.05 2.42 2.30
C TYR A 46 -11.21 2.56 3.29
N GLY A 47 -11.13 3.54 4.21
CA GLY A 47 -12.11 3.77 5.25
C GLY A 47 -11.82 3.01 6.53
N ALA A 48 -12.54 3.34 7.60
CA ALA A 48 -12.26 2.85 8.95
C ALA A 48 -12.53 1.35 9.17
N LYS A 49 -13.40 0.73 8.36
CA LYS A 49 -13.85 -0.66 8.62
C LYS A 49 -12.75 -1.72 8.49
N GLN A 50 -11.74 -1.48 7.65
CA GLN A 50 -10.66 -2.43 7.37
C GLN A 50 -9.28 -1.85 7.71
N SER A 51 -9.27 -0.80 8.51
CA SER A 51 -8.09 -0.03 8.84
C SER A 51 -8.03 0.23 10.33
N ILE A 52 -6.83 0.44 10.82
CA ILE A 52 -6.58 1.04 12.13
C ILE A 52 -6.01 2.44 11.91
N PHE A 53 -6.16 3.29 12.91
CA PHE A 53 -5.61 4.64 12.87
C PHE A 53 -4.22 4.63 13.49
N VAL A 54 -3.21 4.90 12.68
CA VAL A 54 -1.82 5.06 13.13
C VAL A 54 -1.22 6.31 12.48
N PRO A 55 -0.24 6.97 13.13
CA PRO A 55 0.35 8.18 12.60
C PRO A 55 0.95 8.02 11.19
N LEU A 56 0.75 9.03 10.36
CA LEU A 56 1.52 9.34 9.16
C LEU A 56 1.81 10.84 9.19
N PHE A 57 3.07 11.24 9.28
CA PHE A 57 3.48 12.62 9.54
C PHE A 57 2.83 13.23 10.80
N GLY A 58 2.68 12.44 11.86
CA GLY A 58 2.05 12.84 13.10
C GLY A 58 0.53 12.94 13.07
N ILE A 59 -0.11 12.69 11.92
CA ILE A 59 -1.56 12.75 11.74
C ILE A 59 -2.12 11.33 11.69
N GLN A 60 -3.14 11.04 12.48
CA GLN A 60 -3.83 9.75 12.47
C GLN A 60 -4.41 9.45 11.08
N ALA A 61 -3.94 8.40 10.45
CA ALA A 61 -4.33 7.98 9.11
C ALA A 61 -4.88 6.56 9.12
N ALA A 62 -6.03 6.35 8.50
CA ALA A 62 -6.60 5.01 8.34
C ALA A 62 -5.66 4.14 7.49
N THR A 63 -5.01 3.17 8.12
CA THR A 63 -4.02 2.29 7.49
C THR A 63 -4.53 0.85 7.48
N VAL A 64 -4.51 0.22 6.30
CA VAL A 64 -5.03 -1.13 6.12
C VAL A 64 -4.17 -2.18 6.83
N THR A 65 -4.80 -3.13 7.50
CA THR A 65 -4.11 -4.23 8.18
C THR A 65 -3.74 -5.38 7.24
N ALA A 66 -4.08 -5.26 5.96
CA ALA A 66 -3.90 -6.33 4.99
C ALA A 66 -2.44 -6.77 4.83
N THR A 67 -1.46 -5.86 4.91
CA THR A 67 -0.03 -6.19 4.82
C THR A 67 0.39 -7.15 5.92
N SER A 68 0.06 -6.83 7.18
CA SER A 68 0.33 -7.68 8.33
C SER A 68 -0.33 -9.06 8.17
N LYS A 69 -1.61 -9.07 7.79
CA LYS A 69 -2.37 -10.32 7.59
C LYS A 69 -1.80 -11.19 6.47
N PHE A 70 -1.44 -10.60 5.34
CA PHE A 70 -0.83 -11.35 4.24
C PHE A 70 0.54 -11.90 4.61
N ALA A 71 1.37 -11.12 5.28
CA ALA A 71 2.68 -11.59 5.76
C ALA A 71 2.51 -12.75 6.74
N ARG A 72 1.65 -12.60 7.75
CA ARG A 72 1.42 -13.61 8.79
C ARG A 72 0.78 -14.89 8.25
N LEU A 73 -0.35 -14.76 7.56
CA LEU A 73 -1.13 -15.92 7.09
C LEU A 73 -0.54 -16.55 5.82
N GLY A 74 0.11 -15.75 4.99
CA GLY A 74 0.79 -16.20 3.78
C GLY A 74 2.20 -16.71 4.02
N LYS A 75 2.79 -16.48 5.22
CA LYS A 75 4.21 -16.70 5.52
C LYS A 75 5.12 -16.04 4.50
N ALA A 76 4.76 -14.79 4.13
CA ALA A 76 5.40 -14.06 3.06
C ALA A 76 6.27 -12.93 3.60
N LEU A 77 7.40 -12.68 2.96
CA LEU A 77 8.21 -11.49 3.19
C LEU A 77 7.53 -10.27 2.59
N VAL A 78 7.62 -9.14 3.27
CA VAL A 78 7.19 -7.84 2.76
C VAL A 78 8.40 -7.12 2.20
N VAL A 79 8.43 -6.95 0.89
CA VAL A 79 9.51 -6.30 0.16
C VAL A 79 8.98 -4.97 -0.37
N PRO A 80 9.35 -3.83 0.22
CA PRO A 80 8.97 -2.54 -0.30
C PRO A 80 9.65 -2.26 -1.65
N PHE A 81 8.99 -1.51 -2.51
CA PHE A 81 9.65 -0.92 -3.67
C PHE A 81 9.16 0.50 -3.94
N THR A 82 10.01 1.30 -4.54
CA THR A 82 9.72 2.67 -4.92
C THR A 82 9.88 2.86 -6.41
N GLN A 83 9.11 3.76 -6.96
CA GLN A 83 9.21 4.22 -8.33
C GLN A 83 9.36 5.74 -8.33
N GLU A 84 10.39 6.23 -8.97
CA GLU A 84 10.71 7.64 -9.13
C GLU A 84 10.80 7.97 -10.62
N ARG A 85 10.14 9.02 -11.07
CA ARG A 85 10.36 9.58 -12.40
C ARG A 85 11.60 10.45 -12.38
N LEU A 86 12.56 10.17 -13.27
CA LEU A 86 13.79 10.92 -13.34
C LEU A 86 13.54 12.38 -13.77
N ALA A 87 14.25 13.32 -13.14
CA ALA A 87 14.05 14.75 -13.36
C ALA A 87 14.36 15.19 -14.80
N ASP A 88 15.30 14.52 -15.46
CA ASP A 88 15.70 14.77 -16.84
C ASP A 88 14.69 14.20 -17.88
N GLY A 89 13.65 13.52 -17.42
CA GLY A 89 12.64 12.91 -18.29
C GLY A 89 13.09 11.64 -19.02
N SER A 90 14.30 11.11 -18.74
CA SER A 90 14.86 9.92 -19.41
C SER A 90 14.11 8.62 -19.06
N GLY A 91 13.30 8.61 -17.99
CA GLY A 91 12.53 7.44 -17.59
C GLY A 91 12.20 7.38 -16.12
N TYR A 92 12.25 6.16 -15.59
CA TYR A 92 11.91 5.86 -14.20
C TYR A 92 13.02 5.05 -13.54
N ARG A 93 13.27 5.36 -12.27
CA ARG A 93 14.08 4.52 -11.39
C ARG A 93 13.14 3.64 -10.58
N LEU A 94 13.34 2.32 -10.66
CA LEU A 94 12.67 1.35 -9.80
C LEU A 94 13.69 0.83 -8.79
N VAL A 95 13.38 0.93 -7.50
CA VAL A 95 14.23 0.41 -6.43
C VAL A 95 13.44 -0.64 -5.65
N ILE A 96 13.97 -1.86 -5.62
CA ILE A 96 13.48 -2.94 -4.75
C ILE A 96 14.34 -2.89 -3.48
N HIS A 97 13.71 -2.65 -2.35
CA HIS A 97 14.38 -2.53 -1.06
C HIS A 97 14.54 -3.88 -0.37
N ALA A 98 15.35 -3.92 0.69
CA ALA A 98 15.44 -5.09 1.52
C ALA A 98 14.08 -5.43 2.16
N PRO A 99 13.79 -6.72 2.39
CA PRO A 99 12.59 -7.11 3.14
C PRO A 99 12.54 -6.41 4.50
N LEU A 100 11.33 -6.11 4.97
CA LEU A 100 11.16 -5.56 6.31
C LEU A 100 11.57 -6.61 7.35
N GLU A 101 12.65 -6.33 8.08
CA GLU A 101 13.16 -7.24 9.11
C GLU A 101 12.17 -7.38 10.28
N GLY A 102 12.00 -8.61 10.80
CA GLY A 102 11.08 -8.89 11.89
C GLY A 102 9.62 -8.49 11.58
N PHE A 103 9.23 -8.53 10.30
CA PHE A 103 7.86 -8.28 9.89
C PHE A 103 7.17 -9.61 9.48
N PRO A 104 5.92 -9.89 9.92
CA PRO A 104 5.10 -9.06 10.81
C PRO A 104 5.56 -9.11 12.26
N GLY A 105 5.37 -8.00 13.00
CA GLY A 105 5.61 -7.89 14.42
C GLY A 105 4.54 -8.57 15.27
N GLU A 106 4.39 -8.15 16.52
CA GLU A 106 3.42 -8.78 17.43
C GLU A 106 1.98 -8.37 17.13
N THR A 107 1.75 -7.11 16.76
CA THR A 107 0.42 -6.54 16.55
C THR A 107 0.26 -5.94 15.15
N GLU A 108 -1.00 -5.90 14.66
CA GLU A 108 -1.33 -5.23 13.40
C GLU A 108 -1.11 -3.71 13.49
N GLU A 109 -1.23 -3.14 14.68
CA GLU A 109 -1.00 -1.71 14.92
C GLU A 109 0.47 -1.35 14.73
N GLU A 110 1.37 -2.12 15.36
CA GLU A 110 2.82 -1.99 15.18
C GLU A 110 3.21 -2.11 13.71
N ASP A 111 2.70 -3.12 13.02
CA ASP A 111 2.97 -3.35 11.61
C ASP A 111 2.51 -2.18 10.74
N CYS A 112 1.30 -1.67 10.96
CA CYS A 112 0.78 -0.51 10.25
C CYS A 112 1.60 0.76 10.52
N LEU A 113 2.04 0.97 11.76
CA LEU A 113 2.90 2.08 12.12
C LEU A 113 4.26 1.99 11.39
N ARG A 114 4.89 0.83 11.38
CA ARG A 114 6.16 0.60 10.67
C ARG A 114 6.04 0.87 9.17
N ILE A 115 4.92 0.45 8.56
CA ILE A 115 4.65 0.75 7.13
C ILE A 115 4.51 2.24 6.91
N ASN A 116 3.76 2.95 7.76
CA ASN A 116 3.62 4.40 7.63
C ASN A 116 4.96 5.13 7.82
N GLN A 117 5.78 4.72 8.79
CA GLN A 117 7.11 5.29 9.00
C GLN A 117 8.03 5.05 7.80
N TRP A 118 7.97 3.87 7.19
CA TRP A 118 8.72 3.59 5.96
C TRP A 118 8.25 4.49 4.80
N ILE A 119 6.93 4.65 4.62
CA ILE A 119 6.34 5.56 3.62
C ILE A 119 6.77 7.01 3.89
N GLU A 120 6.78 7.47 5.14
CA GLU A 120 7.25 8.80 5.51
C GLU A 120 8.70 9.04 5.08
N GLY A 121 9.59 8.06 5.29
CA GLY A 121 10.97 8.13 4.87
C GLY A 121 11.08 8.40 3.37
N VAL A 122 10.40 7.59 2.56
CA VAL A 122 10.37 7.75 1.09
C VAL A 122 9.79 9.10 0.67
N LEU A 123 8.68 9.52 1.28
CA LEU A 123 8.01 10.76 0.91
C LEU A 123 8.81 12.02 1.28
N ARG A 124 9.72 11.95 2.25
CA ARG A 124 10.63 13.06 2.56
C ARG A 124 11.66 13.30 1.47
N GLU A 125 12.02 12.24 0.72
CA GLU A 125 12.97 12.35 -0.38
C GLU A 125 12.33 12.92 -1.65
N CYS A 126 11.07 12.54 -1.97
CA CYS A 126 10.38 12.92 -3.21
C CYS A 126 8.88 13.18 -2.98
N PRO A 127 8.50 14.20 -2.18
CA PRO A 127 7.10 14.42 -1.80
C PRO A 127 6.19 14.78 -2.98
N GLU A 128 6.72 15.42 -4.01
CA GLU A 128 5.97 15.84 -5.21
C GLU A 128 5.55 14.66 -6.09
N GLN A 129 6.16 13.49 -5.94
CA GLN A 129 5.81 12.29 -6.73
C GLN A 129 4.76 11.40 -6.07
N TYR A 130 4.33 11.74 -4.87
CA TYR A 130 3.23 11.01 -4.22
C TYR A 130 1.86 11.42 -4.77
N LEU A 131 0.98 10.46 -4.90
CA LEU A 131 -0.37 10.71 -5.43
C LEU A 131 -1.29 11.32 -4.36
N TRP A 132 -1.05 12.57 -3.99
CA TRP A 132 -1.84 13.33 -2.99
C TRP A 132 -3.34 13.43 -3.31
N ALA A 133 -3.74 13.22 -4.58
CA ALA A 133 -5.15 13.15 -5.00
C ALA A 133 -5.94 12.02 -4.32
N HIS A 134 -5.28 11.01 -3.76
CA HIS A 134 -5.91 9.93 -2.98
C HIS A 134 -6.50 10.37 -1.65
N ARG A 135 -6.30 11.62 -1.22
CA ARG A 135 -6.82 12.11 0.06
C ARG A 135 -6.51 11.14 1.21
N ARG A 136 -5.23 10.92 1.48
CA ARG A 136 -4.72 9.92 2.44
C ARG A 136 -5.30 10.02 3.85
N PHE A 137 -5.80 11.19 4.23
CA PHE A 137 -6.36 11.49 5.55
C PHE A 137 -7.89 11.75 5.51
N LYS A 138 -8.62 11.17 4.53
CA LYS A 138 -10.07 11.42 4.41
C LYS A 138 -10.88 10.77 5.52
N SER A 139 -10.45 9.60 6.02
CA SER A 139 -11.03 8.94 7.18
C SER A 139 -10.33 9.43 8.45
N ARG A 140 -11.13 9.81 9.44
CA ARG A 140 -10.61 10.32 10.71
C ARG A 140 -11.08 9.46 11.87
N PRO A 141 -10.32 9.40 12.98
CA PRO A 141 -10.80 8.82 14.22
C PRO A 141 -12.11 9.48 14.65
N PRO A 142 -12.97 8.78 15.41
CA PRO A 142 -14.17 9.37 15.96
C PRO A 142 -13.85 10.65 16.77
N GLY A 143 -14.62 11.72 16.50
CA GLY A 143 -14.44 13.02 17.18
C GLY A 143 -13.39 13.94 16.54
N GLU A 144 -12.55 13.46 15.64
CA GLU A 144 -11.58 14.33 14.98
C GLU A 144 -12.15 15.08 13.76
N PRO A 145 -11.72 16.34 13.53
CA PRO A 145 -12.22 17.15 12.43
C PRO A 145 -11.74 16.59 11.06
N ARG A 146 -12.52 16.89 10.03
CA ARG A 146 -12.12 16.58 8.64
C ARG A 146 -11.02 17.51 8.20
N LEU A 147 -10.00 16.96 7.52
CA LEU A 147 -8.87 17.73 6.97
C LEU A 147 -9.13 18.21 5.53
N TYR A 148 -10.10 17.63 4.84
CA TYR A 148 -10.45 18.03 3.47
C TYR A 148 -11.84 18.64 3.42
N ALA A 149 -11.99 19.68 2.59
CA ALA A 149 -13.29 20.28 2.32
C ALA A 149 -14.30 19.24 1.79
N LYS A 150 -15.58 19.40 2.12
CA LYS A 150 -16.65 18.63 1.48
C LYS A 150 -16.56 18.86 -0.03
N ARG A 151 -16.69 17.79 -0.82
CA ARG A 151 -17.02 17.97 -2.24
C ARG A 151 -18.44 18.54 -2.29
N GLY A 152 -18.58 19.70 -2.90
CA GLY A 152 -19.88 20.20 -3.30
C GLY A 152 -20.52 19.24 -4.30
#